data_09f7dbed2672cb1bcba8340fae71f104
#
_entry.id   09f7dbed2672cb1bcba8340fae71f104
#
_cell.length_a   1.000
_cell.length_b   1.000
_cell.length_c   1.000
_cell.angle_alpha   90.00
_cell.angle_beta   90.00
_cell.angle_gamma   90.00
#
_symmetry.space_group_name_H-M   'P 1'
#
loop_
_entity.id
_entity.type
_entity.pdbx_description
1 polymer ?
#
loop_
_entity_poly.entity_id
_entity_poly.type
_entity_poly.pdbx_seq_one_letter_code
_entity_poly.pdbx_strand_id
1 'polypeptide(L)' 'MFFKRLYDLRIDNDLTQQQIADYLTCNRQVYARYERGIREIPVSMLIKLADLYNTSVDYIVGRTNNVK' A
#
# COMPACT_ATOMS: atom_id res chain seq x y z
N MET A 1 1.42 12.41 -0.41
CA MET A 1 0.35 12.14 -1.42
C MET A 1 -0.52 10.98 -0.95
N PHE A 2 -1.81 11.08 -1.16
CA PHE A 2 -2.77 10.06 -0.70
C PHE A 2 -3.07 9.08 -1.83
N PHE A 3 -2.82 7.81 -1.59
CA PHE A 3 -3.15 6.73 -2.54
C PHE A 3 -4.28 5.88 -1.94
N LYS A 4 -5.51 6.18 -2.31
CA LYS A 4 -6.69 5.49 -1.77
C LYS A 4 -6.62 3.98 -1.96
N ARG A 5 -5.99 3.50 -3.04
CA ARG A 5 -5.92 2.07 -3.33
C ARG A 5 -5.07 1.29 -2.34
N LEU A 6 -4.15 1.95 -1.60
CA LEU A 6 -3.46 1.29 -0.50
C LEU A 6 -4.45 0.80 0.54
N TYR A 7 -5.37 1.66 0.95
CA TYR A 7 -6.43 1.29 1.88
C TYR A 7 -7.37 0.25 1.28
N ASP A 8 -7.85 0.50 0.07
CA ASP A 8 -8.83 -0.37 -0.58
C ASP A 8 -8.30 -1.80 -0.74
N LEU A 9 -7.06 -1.95 -1.22
CA LEU A 9 -6.44 -3.27 -1.40
C LEU A 9 -6.26 -3.98 -0.07
N ARG A 10 -5.87 -3.26 0.97
CA ARG A 10 -5.71 -3.86 2.29
C ARG A 10 -7.03 -4.38 2.82
N ILE A 11 -8.09 -3.58 2.73
CA ILE A 11 -9.42 -3.97 3.21
C ILE A 11 -9.96 -5.13 2.38
N ASP A 12 -9.81 -5.09 1.06
CA ASP A 12 -10.29 -6.15 0.16
C ASP A 12 -9.62 -7.49 0.44
N ASN A 13 -8.41 -7.48 0.98
CA ASN A 13 -7.66 -8.69 1.33
C ASN A 13 -7.75 -9.05 2.81
N ASP A 14 -8.64 -8.38 3.57
CA ASP A 14 -8.85 -8.63 5.00
C ASP A 14 -7.59 -8.53 5.84
N LEU A 15 -6.70 -7.58 5.49
CA LEU A 15 -5.44 -7.37 6.19
C LEU A 15 -5.52 -6.16 7.11
N THR A 16 -4.84 -6.25 8.25
CA THR A 16 -4.72 -5.13 9.18
C THR A 16 -3.49 -4.28 8.83
N GLN A 17 -3.47 -3.04 9.33
CA GLN A 17 -2.30 -2.18 9.18
C GLN A 17 -1.05 -2.82 9.81
N GLN A 18 -1.22 -3.52 10.94
CA GLN A 18 -0.09 -4.20 11.58
C GLN A 18 0.49 -5.31 10.70
N GLN A 19 -0.37 -6.08 10.04
CA GLN A 19 0.10 -7.13 9.13
C GLN A 19 0.89 -6.55 7.96
N ILE A 20 0.42 -5.44 7.40
CA ILE A 20 1.14 -4.78 6.31
C ILE A 20 2.47 -4.19 6.80
N ALA A 21 2.46 -3.54 7.98
CA ALA A 21 3.68 -3.00 8.56
C ALA A 21 4.72 -4.09 8.81
N ASP A 22 4.29 -5.24 9.32
CA ASP A 22 5.17 -6.39 9.52
C ASP A 22 5.75 -6.89 8.20
N TYR A 23 4.92 -6.97 7.16
CA TYR A 23 5.36 -7.37 5.82
C TYR A 23 6.41 -6.41 5.27
N LEU A 24 6.22 -5.10 5.49
CA LEU A 24 7.13 -4.07 5.01
C LEU A 24 8.32 -3.85 5.95
N THR A 25 8.35 -4.52 7.09
CA THR A 25 9.39 -4.37 8.11
C THR A 25 9.45 -2.92 8.63
N CYS A 26 8.29 -2.36 8.91
CA CYS A 26 8.20 -1.01 9.47
C CYS A 26 7.19 -0.99 10.63
N ASN A 27 7.12 0.15 11.30
CA ASN A 27 6.21 0.36 12.43
C ASN A 27 4.79 0.59 11.90
N ARG A 28 3.77 0.07 12.62
CA ARG A 28 2.36 0.24 12.23
C ARG A 28 2.00 1.73 12.08
N GLN A 29 2.50 2.59 12.97
CA GLN A 29 2.21 4.01 12.91
C GLN A 29 2.80 4.66 11.66
N VAL A 30 3.98 4.21 11.25
CA VAL A 30 4.62 4.69 10.01
C VAL A 30 3.78 4.27 8.81
N TYR A 31 3.36 3.01 8.75
CA TYR A 31 2.51 2.55 7.65
C TYR A 31 1.17 3.30 7.63
N ALA A 32 0.56 3.52 8.79
CA ALA A 32 -0.69 4.27 8.88
C ALA A 32 -0.56 5.67 8.28
N ARG A 33 0.57 6.33 8.47
CA ARG A 33 0.84 7.64 7.88
C ARG A 33 0.98 7.56 6.38
N TYR A 34 1.59 6.50 5.85
CA TYR A 34 1.66 6.26 4.41
C TYR A 34 0.26 6.12 3.83
N GLU A 35 -0.58 5.30 4.46
CA GLU A 35 -1.93 5.03 3.98
C GLU A 35 -2.80 6.29 4.01
N ARG A 36 -2.59 7.16 4.99
CA ARG A 36 -3.34 8.41 5.14
C ARG A 36 -2.79 9.56 4.29
N GLY A 37 -1.66 9.35 3.62
CA GLY A 37 -1.04 10.37 2.79
C GLY A 37 -0.31 11.46 3.55
N ILE A 38 -0.12 11.31 4.86
CA ILE A 38 0.62 12.26 5.69
C ILE A 38 2.11 12.15 5.39
N ARG A 39 2.59 10.93 5.12
CA ARG A 39 3.97 10.66 4.79
C ARG A 39 4.05 9.94 3.47
N GLU A 40 5.03 10.29 2.64
CA GLU A 40 5.20 9.70 1.33
C GLU A 40 5.81 8.29 1.45
N ILE A 41 5.14 7.32 0.83
CA ILE A 41 5.61 5.93 0.87
C ILE A 41 6.75 5.74 -0.14
N PRO A 42 7.86 5.08 0.28
CA PRO A 42 8.96 4.80 -0.64
C PRO A 42 8.55 3.88 -1.78
N VAL A 43 9.15 4.07 -2.95
CA VAL A 43 8.86 3.23 -4.12
C VAL A 43 9.14 1.76 -3.84
N SER A 44 10.20 1.46 -3.09
CA SER A 44 10.52 0.06 -2.74
C SER A 44 9.39 -0.63 -2.00
N MET A 45 8.67 0.11 -1.13
CA MET A 45 7.52 -0.43 -0.42
C MET A 45 6.31 -0.58 -1.33
N LEU A 46 6.13 0.35 -2.28
CA LEU A 46 5.06 0.22 -3.28
C LEU A 46 5.25 -1.03 -4.13
N ILE A 47 6.48 -1.34 -4.51
CA ILE A 47 6.79 -2.55 -5.28
C ILE A 47 6.44 -3.80 -4.47
N LYS A 48 6.81 -3.82 -3.18
CA LYS A 48 6.47 -4.96 -2.31
C LYS A 48 4.97 -5.13 -2.17
N LEU A 49 4.22 -4.04 -2.03
CA LEU A 49 2.78 -4.12 -1.92
C LEU A 49 2.12 -4.55 -3.24
N ALA A 50 2.65 -4.10 -4.38
CA ALA A 50 2.18 -4.56 -5.68
C ALA A 50 2.35 -6.07 -5.81
N ASP A 51 3.48 -6.61 -5.36
CA ASP A 51 3.71 -8.05 -5.36
C ASP A 51 2.74 -8.77 -4.43
N LEU A 52 2.55 -8.24 -3.23
CA LEU A 52 1.63 -8.82 -2.25
C LEU A 52 0.21 -8.91 -2.77
N TYR A 53 -0.27 -7.86 -3.41
CA TYR A 53 -1.64 -7.76 -3.90
C TYR A 53 -1.79 -8.27 -5.34
N ASN A 54 -0.71 -8.77 -5.94
CA ASN A 54 -0.72 -9.27 -7.32
C ASN A 54 -1.24 -8.22 -8.30
N THR A 55 -0.70 -7.02 -8.19
CA THR A 55 -1.07 -5.88 -9.02
C THR A 55 0.19 -5.10 -9.42
N SER A 56 0.01 -3.91 -10.00
CA SER A 56 1.12 -3.05 -10.40
C SER A 56 1.22 -1.83 -9.50
N VAL A 57 2.41 -1.22 -9.44
CA VAL A 57 2.58 0.07 -8.79
C VAL A 57 1.71 1.12 -9.48
N ASP A 58 1.61 1.07 -10.81
CA ASP A 58 0.76 2.00 -11.56
C ASP A 58 -0.70 1.95 -11.10
N TYR A 59 -1.22 0.75 -10.83
CA TYR A 59 -2.57 0.62 -10.29
C TYR A 59 -2.69 1.25 -8.90
N ILE A 60 -1.73 0.96 -8.02
CA ILE A 60 -1.75 1.46 -6.63
C ILE A 60 -1.75 2.99 -6.62
N VAL A 61 -0.93 3.63 -7.45
CA VAL A 61 -0.81 5.09 -7.46
C VAL A 61 -1.87 5.76 -8.36
N GLY A 62 -2.74 4.99 -8.99
CA GLY A 62 -3.86 5.53 -9.75
C GLY A 62 -3.55 5.92 -11.18
N ARG A 63 -2.44 5.46 -11.76
CA ARG A 63 -2.09 5.78 -13.15
C ARG A 63 -2.84 4.90 -14.15
N THR A 64 -3.37 3.77 -13.70
CA THR A 64 -4.15 2.87 -14.53
C THR A 64 -5.29 2.27 -13.72
N ASN A 65 -6.36 1.85 -14.38
CA ASN A 65 -7.46 1.11 -13.77
C ASN A 65 -7.32 -0.40 -13.99
N ASN A 66 -6.31 -0.85 -14.70
CA ASN A 66 -6.02 -2.27 -14.86
C ASN A 66 -5.33 -2.80 -13.61
N VAL A 67 -5.94 -3.81 -12.97
CA VAL A 67 -5.41 -4.39 -11.74
C VAL A 67 -4.05 -5.06 -11.97
N LYS A 68 -3.80 -5.57 -13.14
CA LYS A 68 -2.54 -6.24 -13.48
C LYS A 68 -1.82 -5.57 -14.62
#